data_54642bb51e60c99a06721174f9093807
#
_entry.id   54642bb51e60c99a06721174f9093807
#
_cell.length_a   1.000
_cell.length_b   1.000
_cell.length_c   1.000
_cell.angle_alpha   90.00
_cell.angle_beta   90.00
_cell.angle_gamma   90.00
#
_symmetry.space_group_name_H-M   'P 1'
#
loop_
_entity.id
_entity.type
_entity.pdbx_description
1 polymer ?
#
loop_
_entity_poly.entity_id
_entity_poly.type
_entity_poly.pdbx_seq_one_letter_code
_entity_poly.pdbx_strand_id
1 'polypeptide(L)' 'MKTKAAIKKIREAAEKAGLEFEQFERKGHTGIRVGSKKTTIGRHTETPDGMAEKIYRQLQDELGQGWWR' A
#
# COMPACT_ATOMS: atom_id res chain seq x y z
N MET A 1 1.46 -7.79 -10.64
CA MET A 1 1.07 -6.40 -10.97
C MET A 1 2.26 -5.47 -10.83
N LYS A 2 2.21 -4.34 -11.47
CA LYS A 2 3.28 -3.35 -11.35
C LYS A 2 3.31 -2.77 -9.92
N THR A 3 4.49 -2.68 -9.36
CA THR A 3 4.66 -2.12 -8.01
C THR A 3 4.14 -0.69 -7.94
N LYS A 4 4.39 0.11 -8.97
CA LYS A 4 3.87 1.47 -9.05
C LYS A 4 2.35 1.51 -9.01
N ALA A 5 1.71 0.56 -9.69
CA ALA A 5 0.25 0.48 -9.70
C ALA A 5 -0.30 0.12 -8.32
N ALA A 6 0.38 -0.77 -7.60
CA ALA A 6 -0.02 -1.13 -6.25
C ALA A 6 0.06 0.08 -5.31
N ILE A 7 1.16 0.83 -5.39
CA ILE A 7 1.35 2.02 -4.56
C ILE A 7 0.30 3.08 -4.91
N LYS A 8 0.05 3.29 -6.20
CA LYS A 8 -0.96 4.25 -6.65
C LYS A 8 -2.35 3.89 -6.12
N LYS A 9 -2.68 2.60 -6.16
CA LYS A 9 -3.97 2.12 -5.66
C LYS A 9 -4.13 2.41 -4.18
N ILE A 10 -3.08 2.19 -3.40
CA ILE A 10 -3.10 2.49 -1.97
C ILE A 10 -3.28 3.99 -1.73
N ARG A 11 -2.53 4.80 -2.46
CA ARG A 11 -2.61 6.26 -2.31
C ARG A 11 -4.00 6.80 -2.64
N GLU A 12 -4.58 6.32 -3.74
CA GLU A 12 -5.91 6.77 -4.14
C GLU A 12 -6.97 6.36 -3.13
N ALA A 13 -6.84 5.15 -2.58
CA ALA A 13 -7.78 4.69 -1.56
C ALA A 13 -7.67 5.52 -0.29
N ALA A 14 -6.44 5.87 0.10
CA ALA A 14 -6.21 6.72 1.27
C ALA A 14 -6.83 8.11 1.06
N GLU A 15 -6.66 8.68 -0.12
CA GLU A 15 -7.24 9.99 -0.45
C GLU A 15 -8.76 9.95 -0.38
N LYS A 16 -9.38 8.90 -0.91
CA LYS A 16 -10.83 8.73 -0.87
C LYS A 16 -11.34 8.60 0.56
N ALA A 17 -10.56 7.94 1.41
CA ALA A 17 -10.94 7.73 2.80
C ALA A 17 -10.62 8.93 3.69
N GLY A 18 -9.97 9.95 3.15
CA GLY A 18 -9.58 11.12 3.92
C GLY A 18 -8.44 10.85 4.89
N LEU A 19 -7.62 9.83 4.60
CA LEU A 19 -6.51 9.45 5.45
C LEU A 19 -5.20 9.99 4.89
N GLU A 20 -4.25 10.23 5.79
CA GLU A 20 -2.92 10.65 5.39
C GLU A 20 -2.19 9.49 4.73
N PHE A 21 -1.46 9.81 3.67
CA PHE A 21 -0.62 8.86 2.97
C PHE A 21 0.80 9.38 2.95
N GLU A 22 1.75 8.55 3.37
CA GLU A 22 3.17 8.87 3.28
C GLU A 22 3.90 7.72 2.61
N GLN A 23 4.86 8.08 1.77
CA GLN A 23 5.76 7.13 1.14
C GLN A 23 7.16 7.57 1.48
N PHE A 24 7.97 6.66 2.01
CA PHE A 24 9.35 6.98 2.35
C PHE A 24 10.24 5.84 1.91
N GLU A 25 11.44 6.21 1.47
CA GLU A 25 12.39 5.24 0.95
C GLU A 25 13.27 4.72 2.07
N ARG A 26 13.43 3.39 2.09
CA ARG A 26 14.34 2.73 3.00
C ARG A 26 15.27 1.86 2.17
N LYS A 27 16.36 1.41 2.79
CA LYS A 27 17.33 0.58 2.10
C LYS A 27 16.64 -0.74 1.68
N GLY A 28 16.57 -0.94 0.37
CA GLY A 28 16.02 -2.17 -0.19
C GLY A 28 14.50 -2.24 -0.31
N HIS A 29 13.76 -1.27 0.23
CA HIS A 29 12.30 -1.28 0.12
C HIS A 29 11.69 0.09 0.36
N THR A 30 10.42 0.22 -0.01
CA THR A 30 9.67 1.44 0.15
C THR A 30 8.71 1.27 1.34
N GLY A 31 8.74 2.22 2.26
CA GLY A 31 7.79 2.24 3.37
C GLY A 31 6.56 3.03 2.97
N ILE A 32 5.42 2.58 3.44
CA ILE A 32 4.13 3.24 3.17
C ILE A 32 3.38 3.36 4.49
N ARG A 33 2.85 4.55 4.76
CA ARG A 33 1.99 4.77 5.92
C ARG A 33 0.65 5.30 5.46
N VAL A 34 -0.41 4.67 5.92
CA VAL A 34 -1.79 5.11 5.68
C VAL A 34 -2.44 5.29 7.04
N GLY A 35 -2.76 6.53 7.38
CA GLY A 35 -3.25 6.82 8.71
C GLY A 35 -2.22 6.43 9.76
N SER A 36 -2.56 5.52 10.65
CA SER A 36 -1.64 5.05 11.69
C SER A 36 -0.96 3.73 11.32
N LYS A 37 -1.29 3.15 10.17
CA LYS A 37 -0.79 1.83 9.77
C LYS A 37 0.39 1.96 8.84
N LYS A 38 1.44 1.20 9.10
CA LYS A 38 2.65 1.18 8.27
C LYS A 38 2.83 -0.18 7.64
N THR A 39 3.36 -0.18 6.42
CA THR A 39 3.73 -1.41 5.74
C THR A 39 4.94 -1.12 4.85
N THR A 40 5.50 -2.15 4.26
CA THR A 40 6.62 -2.01 3.33
C THR A 40 6.34 -2.80 2.07
N ILE A 41 6.89 -2.34 0.96
CA ILE A 41 6.80 -3.03 -0.32
C ILE A 41 8.19 -3.06 -0.93
N GLY A 42 8.57 -4.19 -1.52
CA GLY A 42 9.90 -4.32 -2.13
C GLY A 42 10.04 -3.41 -3.35
N ARG A 43 11.27 -2.97 -3.61
CA ARG A 43 11.56 -2.13 -4.77
C ARG A 43 11.77 -2.96 -6.02
N HIS A 44 10.75 -3.71 -6.40
CA HIS A 44 10.77 -4.49 -7.63
C HIS A 44 9.81 -3.84 -8.63
N THR A 45 10.09 -4.01 -9.90
CA THR A 45 9.19 -3.51 -10.95
C THR A 45 7.83 -4.18 -10.86
N GLU A 46 7.85 -5.46 -10.55
CA GLU A 46 6.63 -6.26 -10.41
C GLU A 46 6.48 -6.74 -8.98
N THR A 47 5.25 -6.70 -8.50
CA THR A 47 4.89 -7.26 -7.20
C THR A 47 3.95 -8.43 -7.45
N PRO A 48 4.27 -9.64 -6.97
CA PRO A 48 3.37 -10.78 -7.14
C PRO A 48 1.99 -10.48 -6.55
N ASP A 49 0.93 -10.96 -7.20
CA ASP A 49 -0.44 -10.67 -6.79
C ASP A 49 -0.70 -11.09 -5.34
N GLY A 50 -0.19 -12.23 -4.92
CA GLY A 50 -0.36 -12.69 -3.53
C GLY A 50 0.31 -11.77 -2.52
N MET A 51 1.48 -11.23 -2.89
CA MET A 51 2.19 -10.28 -2.04
C MET A 51 1.43 -8.95 -1.96
N ALA A 52 0.92 -8.47 -3.10
CA ALA A 52 0.15 -7.24 -3.14
C ALA A 52 -1.10 -7.36 -2.27
N GLU A 53 -1.81 -8.47 -2.38
CA GLU A 53 -3.00 -8.72 -1.58
C GLU A 53 -2.68 -8.75 -0.09
N LYS A 54 -1.56 -9.34 0.28
CA LYS A 54 -1.12 -9.38 1.68
C LYS A 54 -0.92 -7.97 2.22
N ILE A 55 -0.29 -7.11 1.44
CA ILE A 55 -0.07 -5.71 1.82
C ILE A 55 -1.42 -4.99 1.94
N TYR A 56 -2.32 -5.20 0.99
CA TYR A 56 -3.65 -4.58 1.02
C TYR A 56 -4.42 -5.01 2.27
N ARG A 57 -4.33 -6.28 2.66
CA ARG A 57 -5.00 -6.79 3.85
C ARG A 57 -4.44 -6.14 5.13
N GLN A 58 -3.16 -5.84 5.15
CA GLN A 58 -2.56 -5.15 6.29
C GLN A 58 -3.13 -3.74 6.47
N LEU A 59 -3.60 -3.13 5.40
CA LEU A 59 -4.13 -1.76 5.43
C LEU A 59 -5.64 -1.72 5.60
N GLN A 60 -6.32 -2.87 5.68
CA GLN A 60 -7.78 -2.88 5.74
C GLN A 60 -8.33 -2.30 7.04
N ASP A 61 -7.54 -2.27 8.10
CA ASP A 61 -7.95 -1.64 9.35
C ASP A 61 -8.18 -0.14 9.18
N GLU A 62 -7.44 0.48 8.24
CA GLU A 62 -7.57 1.90 7.96
C GLU A 62 -8.48 2.17 6.77
N LEU A 63 -8.38 1.36 5.72
CA LEU A 63 -9.06 1.60 4.46
C LEU A 63 -10.39 0.85 4.31
N GLY A 64 -10.70 -0.05 5.22
CA GLY A 64 -11.93 -0.82 5.17
C GLY A 64 -11.71 -2.20 4.58
N GLN A 65 -12.49 -3.16 5.07
CA GLN A 65 -12.37 -4.55 4.64
C GLN A 65 -12.71 -4.68 3.15
N GLY A 66 -11.82 -5.32 2.39
CA GLY A 66 -12.02 -5.54 0.97
C GLY A 66 -11.84 -4.28 0.12
N TRP A 67 -11.20 -3.26 0.64
CA TRP A 67 -11.05 -1.96 -0.04
C TRP A 67 -10.38 -2.06 -1.42
N TRP A 68 -9.59 -3.09 -1.64
CA TRP A 68 -8.83 -3.24 -2.90
C TRP A 68 -9.63 -3.97 -3.99
N ARG A 69 -10.79 -4.45 -3.69
CA ARG A 69 -11.63 -5.21 -4.63
C ARG A 69 -12.51 -4.34 -5.50
#